data_dd26eedcbfef01892a68ef74823dbff7
#
_entry.id   dd26eedcbfef01892a68ef74823dbff7
#
_cell.length_a   1.000
_cell.length_b   1.000
_cell.length_c   1.000
_cell.angle_alpha   90.00
_cell.angle_beta   90.00
_cell.angle_gamma   90.00
#
_symmetry.space_group_name_H-M   'P 1'
#
loop_
_entity.id
_entity.type
_entity.pdbx_description
1 polymer ?
#
loop_
_entity_poly.entity_id
_entity_poly.type
_entity_poly.pdbx_seq_one_letter_code
_entity_poly.pdbx_strand_id
1 'polypeptide(L)'
;MGQEAGIFFRNVELVDKGKEENREMVDTSREIGKFHDEEAGYMIPLEEKIGIWRGMPTETAEEVLWADNYYQEELLPLALKRFAKRYDSGSLPEYYGMILLLGSAWEDLAFNVGLLSPQNIHVICRKEDMPAYRHLVDNLQLEEDRCLCTTIPEAGVSSLYHVIKKQHDIWDSMGKSAVDITGGDMATLPAAAMAAAVFDMDVYRLSFEREAKSRKHKPGTERMIRIESVQPFLET
;
A
#
# COMPACT_ATOMS: atom_id res chain seq x y z
N MET A 1 1.87 32.40 18.59
CA MET A 1 0.52 31.94 18.30
C MET A 1 0.69 30.62 17.60
N GLY A 2 0.56 29.52 18.36
CA GLY A 2 0.71 28.17 17.84
C GLY A 2 -0.60 27.73 17.19
N GLN A 3 -0.55 27.32 15.93
CA GLN A 3 -1.62 26.53 15.32
C GLN A 3 -1.34 25.07 15.69
N GLU A 4 -2.18 24.52 16.56
CA GLU A 4 -2.19 23.10 16.87
C GLU A 4 -2.62 22.33 15.62
N ALA A 5 -1.80 21.38 15.22
CA ALA A 5 -2.15 20.39 14.20
C ALA A 5 -3.30 19.55 14.75
N GLY A 6 -4.50 19.75 14.22
CA GLY A 6 -5.68 18.98 14.61
C GLY A 6 -5.54 17.52 14.22
N ILE A 7 -5.25 16.69 15.19
CA ILE A 7 -5.27 15.23 15.06
C ILE A 7 -6.71 14.80 15.25
N PHE A 8 -7.40 14.44 14.19
CA PHE A 8 -8.74 13.84 14.27
C PHE A 8 -8.61 12.38 14.71
N PHE A 9 -8.83 12.15 16.00
CA PHE A 9 -9.08 10.81 16.51
C PHE A 9 -10.57 10.57 16.57
N ARG A 10 -11.08 9.52 15.93
CA ARG A 10 -12.32 8.89 16.37
C ARG A 10 -11.98 7.95 17.51
N ASN A 11 -12.59 8.17 18.66
CA ASN A 11 -12.48 7.33 19.85
C ASN A 11 -12.99 5.93 19.51
N VAL A 12 -12.13 4.93 19.68
CA VAL A 12 -12.56 3.54 19.80
C VAL A 12 -13.03 3.37 21.23
N GLU A 13 -14.33 3.39 21.47
CA GLU A 13 -14.92 2.89 22.73
C GLU A 13 -14.83 1.37 22.73
N LEU A 14 -14.06 0.84 23.67
CA LEU A 14 -14.07 -0.58 24.01
C LEU A 14 -15.42 -0.92 24.64
N VAL A 15 -16.33 -1.49 23.88
CA VAL A 15 -17.55 -2.11 24.41
C VAL A 15 -17.24 -3.57 24.70
N ASP A 16 -16.98 -3.83 25.98
CA ASP A 16 -17.03 -5.18 26.54
C ASP A 16 -18.49 -5.67 26.54
N LYS A 17 -18.82 -6.63 25.69
CA LYS A 17 -20.03 -7.46 25.82
C LYS A 17 -19.70 -8.90 25.46
N GLY A 18 -19.42 -9.67 26.52
CA GLY A 18 -19.49 -11.11 26.44
C GLY A 18 -20.88 -11.59 26.02
N LYS A 19 -20.88 -12.37 24.96
CA LYS A 19 -21.87 -13.47 24.73
C LYS A 19 -21.28 -14.41 23.68
N GLU A 20 -21.07 -15.64 24.12
CA GLU A 20 -20.85 -16.79 23.26
C GLU A 20 -21.98 -16.91 22.24
N GLU A 21 -21.62 -16.79 20.97
CA GLU A 21 -22.37 -17.43 19.89
C GLU A 21 -21.33 -17.94 18.87
N ASN A 22 -21.33 -19.25 18.71
CA ASN A 22 -20.65 -19.97 17.65
C ASN A 22 -21.00 -19.33 16.31
N ARG A 23 -20.11 -18.50 15.77
CA ARG A 23 -20.07 -18.15 14.36
C ARG A 23 -18.84 -18.82 13.77
N GLU A 24 -19.09 -19.71 12.83
CA GLU A 24 -18.08 -20.13 11.86
C GLU A 24 -17.39 -18.85 11.37
N MET A 25 -16.10 -18.70 11.75
CA MET A 25 -15.25 -17.68 11.16
C MET A 25 -15.09 -18.03 9.70
N VAL A 26 -15.91 -17.42 8.86
CA VAL A 26 -15.62 -17.36 7.43
C VAL A 26 -14.31 -16.59 7.30
N ASP A 27 -13.30 -17.28 6.81
CA ASP A 27 -11.96 -16.74 6.55
C ASP A 27 -12.05 -15.70 5.42
N THR A 28 -12.45 -14.48 5.77
CA THR A 28 -12.57 -13.33 4.85
C THR A 28 -11.21 -12.75 4.47
N SER A 29 -10.13 -13.16 5.13
CA SER A 29 -8.77 -12.70 4.80
C SER A 29 -8.24 -13.20 3.45
N ARG A 30 -8.92 -14.18 2.83
CA ARG A 30 -8.58 -14.73 1.50
C ARG A 30 -9.35 -14.12 0.34
N GLU A 31 -10.25 -13.15 0.56
CA GLU A 31 -11.09 -12.60 -0.51
C GLU A 31 -10.59 -11.30 -1.13
N ILE A 32 -9.58 -10.64 -0.57
CA ILE A 32 -8.95 -9.44 -1.15
C ILE A 32 -8.03 -9.82 -2.33
N GLY A 33 -8.43 -10.63 -3.22
CA GLY A 33 -7.61 -11.09 -4.34
C GLY A 33 -8.32 -12.03 -5.29
N LYS A 34 -9.56 -12.34 -5.01
CA LYS A 34 -10.40 -13.07 -5.95
C LYS A 34 -10.94 -12.10 -7.00
N PHE A 35 -10.05 -11.65 -7.89
CA PHE A 35 -10.51 -11.22 -9.20
C PHE A 35 -11.18 -12.44 -9.84
N HIS A 36 -12.50 -12.37 -10.02
CA HIS A 36 -13.31 -13.42 -10.59
C HIS A 36 -12.68 -13.95 -11.89
N ASP A 37 -12.30 -15.24 -11.88
CA ASP A 37 -11.98 -16.01 -13.07
C ASP A 37 -13.31 -16.42 -13.74
N GLU A 38 -14.10 -15.46 -14.19
CA GLU A 38 -15.26 -15.72 -15.04
C GLU A 38 -15.22 -14.76 -16.22
N GLU A 39 -14.66 -15.25 -17.28
CA GLU A 39 -15.08 -15.18 -18.67
C GLU A 39 -13.88 -15.50 -19.57
N ALA A 40 -13.88 -16.70 -20.13
CA ALA A 40 -13.00 -17.08 -21.25
C ALA A 40 -13.48 -16.35 -22.53
N GLY A 41 -13.56 -15.04 -22.48
CA GLY A 41 -13.64 -14.13 -23.63
C GLY A 41 -12.24 -13.66 -23.94
N TYR A 42 -11.89 -13.54 -25.22
CA TYR A 42 -10.61 -13.12 -25.78
C TYR A 42 -9.91 -12.04 -24.94
N MET A 43 -9.15 -12.47 -23.94
CA MET A 43 -8.37 -11.55 -23.11
C MET A 43 -7.15 -11.12 -23.90
N ILE A 44 -7.11 -9.85 -24.27
CA ILE A 44 -5.93 -9.24 -24.89
C ILE A 44 -4.76 -9.38 -23.90
N PRO A 45 -3.62 -9.97 -24.32
CA PRO A 45 -2.47 -10.11 -23.44
C PRO A 45 -1.98 -8.77 -22.88
N LEU A 46 -1.38 -8.79 -21.67
CA LEU A 46 -0.84 -7.58 -21.03
C LEU A 46 0.11 -6.81 -21.96
N GLU A 47 0.95 -7.51 -22.72
CA GLU A 47 1.91 -6.92 -23.65
C GLU A 47 1.22 -6.12 -24.77
N GLU A 48 0.11 -6.59 -25.26
CA GLU A 48 -0.67 -5.90 -26.31
C GLU A 48 -1.36 -4.66 -25.73
N LYS A 49 -1.95 -4.77 -24.52
CA LYS A 49 -2.53 -3.62 -23.82
C LYS A 49 -1.47 -2.56 -23.49
N ILE A 50 -0.26 -2.96 -23.10
CA ILE A 50 0.87 -2.04 -22.92
C ILE A 50 1.19 -1.34 -24.25
N GLY A 51 1.14 -2.04 -25.39
CA GLY A 51 1.33 -1.47 -26.71
C GLY A 51 0.31 -0.38 -27.03
N ILE A 52 -0.97 -0.64 -26.74
CA ILE A 52 -2.07 0.31 -26.91
C ILE A 52 -1.83 1.56 -26.05
N TRP A 53 -1.58 1.36 -24.75
CA TRP A 53 -1.34 2.46 -23.81
C TRP A 53 -0.17 3.35 -24.19
N ARG A 54 0.94 2.77 -24.67
CA ARG A 54 2.11 3.52 -25.17
C ARG A 54 1.82 4.35 -26.42
N GLY A 55 0.85 3.91 -27.22
CA GLY A 55 0.40 4.61 -28.41
C GLY A 55 -0.61 5.73 -28.13
N MET A 56 -1.12 5.83 -26.89
CA MET A 56 -2.07 6.89 -26.54
C MET A 56 -1.40 8.26 -26.56
N PRO A 57 -2.08 9.29 -27.10
CA PRO A 57 -1.59 10.66 -27.02
C PRO A 57 -1.58 11.15 -25.57
N THR A 58 -0.66 12.05 -25.24
CA THR A 58 -0.51 12.64 -23.91
C THR A 58 -0.11 14.12 -23.98
N GLU A 59 -0.60 14.82 -25.01
CA GLU A 59 -0.28 16.22 -25.26
C GLU A 59 -1.20 17.17 -24.50
N THR A 60 -2.44 16.76 -24.28
CA THR A 60 -3.45 17.52 -23.52
C THR A 60 -3.76 16.87 -22.18
N ALA A 61 -4.30 17.65 -21.24
CA ALA A 61 -4.72 17.13 -19.93
C ALA A 61 -5.81 16.05 -20.05
N GLU A 62 -6.68 16.15 -21.03
CA GLU A 62 -7.75 15.20 -21.29
C GLU A 62 -7.20 13.85 -21.81
N GLU A 63 -6.22 13.90 -22.70
CA GLU A 63 -5.52 12.71 -23.20
C GLU A 63 -4.71 12.02 -22.09
N VAL A 64 -4.05 12.80 -21.22
CA VAL A 64 -3.34 12.26 -20.05
C VAL A 64 -4.33 11.53 -19.14
N LEU A 65 -5.48 12.15 -18.84
CA LEU A 65 -6.51 11.53 -18.01
C LEU A 65 -7.05 10.24 -18.65
N TRP A 66 -7.25 10.23 -19.96
CA TRP A 66 -7.69 9.03 -20.68
C TRP A 66 -6.65 7.90 -20.60
N ALA A 67 -5.36 8.22 -20.80
CA ALA A 67 -4.28 7.24 -20.66
C ALA A 67 -4.13 6.72 -19.21
N ASP A 68 -4.37 7.58 -18.22
CA ASP A 68 -4.34 7.20 -16.81
C ASP A 68 -5.52 6.29 -16.44
N ASN A 69 -6.72 6.58 -16.90
CA ASN A 69 -7.89 5.72 -16.72
C ASN A 69 -7.68 4.35 -17.38
N TYR A 70 -7.17 4.32 -18.61
CA TYR A 70 -6.85 3.06 -19.28
C TYR A 70 -5.80 2.25 -18.50
N TYR A 71 -4.79 2.91 -17.93
CA TYR A 71 -3.81 2.25 -17.08
C TYR A 71 -4.48 1.61 -15.85
N GLN A 72 -5.31 2.36 -15.14
CA GLN A 72 -5.95 1.91 -13.90
C GLN A 72 -6.98 0.80 -14.15
N GLU A 73 -7.78 0.90 -15.20
CA GLU A 73 -8.86 -0.04 -15.48
C GLU A 73 -8.40 -1.30 -16.22
N GLU A 74 -7.43 -1.17 -17.13
CA GLU A 74 -7.08 -2.23 -18.06
C GLU A 74 -5.70 -2.87 -17.78
N LEU A 75 -4.73 -2.09 -17.34
CA LEU A 75 -3.36 -2.59 -17.14
C LEU A 75 -3.08 -2.99 -15.70
N LEU A 76 -3.48 -2.17 -14.74
CA LEU A 76 -3.17 -2.39 -13.33
C LEU A 76 -3.68 -3.74 -12.80
N PRO A 77 -4.93 -4.17 -13.07
CA PRO A 77 -5.40 -5.48 -12.61
C PRO A 77 -4.58 -6.64 -13.18
N LEU A 78 -4.17 -6.56 -14.44
CA LEU A 78 -3.35 -7.59 -15.07
C LEU A 78 -1.92 -7.59 -14.53
N ALA A 79 -1.35 -6.39 -14.29
CA ALA A 79 -0.03 -6.25 -13.69
C ALA A 79 -0.01 -6.80 -12.26
N LEU A 80 -1.03 -6.50 -11.44
CA LEU A 80 -1.21 -7.05 -10.09
C LEU A 80 -1.31 -8.58 -10.11
N LYS A 81 -2.14 -9.15 -11.01
CA LYS A 81 -2.27 -10.61 -11.17
C LYS A 81 -0.94 -11.24 -11.57
N ARG A 82 -0.21 -10.63 -12.51
CA ARG A 82 1.11 -11.10 -12.93
C ARG A 82 2.15 -10.99 -11.83
N PHE A 83 2.12 -9.91 -11.06
CA PHE A 83 3.00 -9.70 -9.91
C PHE A 83 2.76 -10.77 -8.85
N ALA A 84 1.52 -10.99 -8.43
CA ALA A 84 1.17 -11.99 -7.43
C ALA A 84 1.62 -13.41 -7.82
N LYS A 85 1.52 -13.79 -9.10
CA LYS A 85 1.96 -15.10 -9.60
C LYS A 85 3.46 -15.35 -9.47
N ARG A 86 4.29 -14.32 -9.24
CA ARG A 86 5.76 -14.48 -9.06
C ARG A 86 6.16 -14.89 -7.66
N TYR A 87 5.24 -14.75 -6.70
CA TYR A 87 5.51 -15.00 -5.29
C TYR A 87 4.65 -16.18 -4.81
N ASP A 88 5.28 -17.07 -4.06
CA ASP A 88 4.56 -18.12 -3.36
C ASP A 88 3.92 -17.54 -2.11
N SER A 89 2.60 -17.44 -2.10
CA SER A 89 1.85 -16.91 -0.96
C SER A 89 2.09 -17.67 0.34
N GLY A 90 2.43 -18.96 0.27
CA GLY A 90 2.73 -19.77 1.45
C GLY A 90 4.08 -19.46 2.09
N SER A 91 4.97 -18.76 1.38
CA SER A 91 6.29 -18.33 1.89
C SER A 91 6.32 -16.90 2.40
N LEU A 92 5.25 -16.12 2.20
CA LEU A 92 5.17 -14.74 2.63
C LEU A 92 4.78 -14.65 4.11
N PRO A 93 5.37 -13.70 4.86
CA PRO A 93 4.98 -13.49 6.25
C PRO A 93 3.58 -12.89 6.34
N GLU A 94 2.86 -13.29 7.36
CA GLU A 94 1.59 -12.68 7.73
C GLU A 94 1.83 -11.44 8.59
N TYR A 95 1.13 -10.33 8.26
CA TYR A 95 1.22 -9.08 9.02
C TYR A 95 -0.12 -8.73 9.63
N TYR A 96 -0.09 -8.43 10.93
CA TYR A 96 -1.23 -7.80 11.61
C TYR A 96 -1.45 -6.38 11.11
N GLY A 97 -0.37 -5.63 10.87
CA GLY A 97 -0.46 -4.26 10.41
C GLY A 97 0.63 -3.86 9.42
N MET A 98 0.29 -2.97 8.49
CA MET A 98 1.22 -2.40 7.55
C MET A 98 1.09 -0.87 7.48
N ILE A 99 2.19 -0.17 7.71
CA ILE A 99 2.25 1.28 7.52
C ILE A 99 2.67 1.57 6.09
N LEU A 100 1.94 2.43 5.40
CA LEU A 100 2.20 2.79 4.01
C LEU A 100 2.60 4.26 3.92
N LEU A 101 3.76 4.57 3.32
CA LEU A 101 4.07 5.93 2.90
C LEU A 101 3.43 6.16 1.53
N LEU A 102 2.44 7.03 1.47
CA LEU A 102 1.73 7.35 0.24
C LEU A 102 2.17 8.71 -0.30
N GLY A 103 2.59 8.71 -1.57
CA GLY A 103 2.74 9.88 -2.42
C GLY A 103 1.60 9.99 -3.42
N SER A 104 1.83 10.65 -4.54
CA SER A 104 0.81 10.86 -5.58
C SER A 104 0.43 9.60 -6.37
N ALA A 105 1.31 8.58 -6.40
CA ALA A 105 1.10 7.33 -7.14
C ALA A 105 0.62 6.22 -6.20
N TRP A 106 -0.68 6.12 -6.00
CA TRP A 106 -1.29 5.10 -5.14
C TRP A 106 -1.15 3.69 -5.73
N GLU A 107 -1.08 3.59 -7.04
CA GLU A 107 -0.97 2.33 -7.78
C GLU A 107 0.27 1.54 -7.38
N ASP A 108 1.37 2.23 -7.08
CA ASP A 108 2.62 1.59 -6.69
C ASP A 108 2.49 0.84 -5.35
N LEU A 109 1.66 1.32 -4.42
CA LEU A 109 1.39 0.65 -3.14
C LEU A 109 0.45 -0.55 -3.28
N ALA A 110 -0.42 -0.53 -4.29
CA ALA A 110 -1.40 -1.59 -4.51
C ALA A 110 -0.76 -2.97 -4.70
N PHE A 111 0.45 -3.04 -5.25
CA PHE A 111 1.18 -4.29 -5.48
C PHE A 111 1.55 -5.00 -4.19
N ASN A 112 2.21 -4.30 -3.28
CA ASN A 112 2.64 -4.90 -2.01
C ASN A 112 1.45 -5.15 -1.08
N VAL A 113 0.49 -4.23 -1.02
CA VAL A 113 -0.74 -4.39 -0.21
C VAL A 113 -1.56 -5.58 -0.70
N GLY A 114 -1.81 -5.69 -2.01
CA GLY A 114 -2.57 -6.80 -2.58
C GLY A 114 -1.88 -8.16 -2.45
N LEU A 115 -0.55 -8.20 -2.44
CA LEU A 115 0.22 -9.42 -2.26
C LEU A 115 0.31 -9.87 -0.80
N LEU A 116 0.59 -8.93 0.12
CA LEU A 116 0.83 -9.22 1.54
C LEU A 116 -0.45 -9.28 2.36
N SER A 117 -1.53 -8.67 1.87
CA SER A 117 -2.87 -8.68 2.49
C SER A 117 -2.85 -8.47 4.01
N PRO A 118 -2.26 -7.36 4.52
CA PRO A 118 -2.17 -7.11 5.95
C PRO A 118 -3.57 -6.96 6.54
N GLN A 119 -3.77 -7.36 7.81
CA GLN A 119 -5.07 -7.26 8.47
C GLN A 119 -5.50 -5.81 8.71
N ASN A 120 -4.53 -4.92 8.97
CA ASN A 120 -4.75 -3.49 9.21
C ASN A 120 -3.76 -2.66 8.42
N ILE A 121 -4.19 -1.48 7.96
CA ILE A 121 -3.38 -0.55 7.19
C ILE A 121 -3.40 0.82 7.86
N HIS A 122 -2.23 1.45 7.95
CA HIS A 122 -2.12 2.84 8.35
C HIS A 122 -1.37 3.63 7.27
N VAL A 123 -2.10 4.43 6.51
CA VAL A 123 -1.52 5.28 5.47
C VAL A 123 -1.01 6.58 6.09
N ILE A 124 0.23 6.94 5.78
CA ILE A 124 0.82 8.23 6.12
C ILE A 124 1.08 8.96 4.81
N CYS A 125 0.48 10.14 4.66
CA CYS A 125 0.58 10.93 3.44
C CYS A 125 0.65 12.42 3.74
N ARG A 126 0.87 13.24 2.72
CA ARG A 126 0.68 14.69 2.80
C ARG A 126 -0.77 15.04 2.52
N LYS A 127 -1.16 16.26 2.87
CA LYS A 127 -2.53 16.74 2.62
C LYS A 127 -2.88 16.76 1.13
N GLU A 128 -1.93 17.10 0.29
CA GLU A 128 -2.07 17.10 -1.18
C GLU A 128 -2.25 15.70 -1.78
N ASP A 129 -1.78 14.65 -1.10
CA ASP A 129 -1.89 13.27 -1.54
C ASP A 129 -3.21 12.58 -1.10
N MET A 130 -4.10 13.30 -0.41
CA MET A 130 -5.41 12.76 0.00
C MET A 130 -6.28 12.24 -1.16
N PRO A 131 -6.24 12.79 -2.39
CA PRO A 131 -6.91 12.16 -3.52
C PRO A 131 -6.36 10.77 -3.83
N ALA A 132 -5.04 10.59 -3.81
CA ALA A 132 -4.40 9.28 -4.01
C ALA A 132 -4.79 8.27 -2.92
N TYR A 133 -4.94 8.73 -1.67
CA TYR A 133 -5.46 7.88 -0.58
C TYR A 133 -6.87 7.36 -0.87
N ARG A 134 -7.77 8.22 -1.34
CA ARG A 134 -9.13 7.79 -1.71
C ARG A 134 -9.12 6.76 -2.82
N HIS A 135 -8.33 7.00 -3.88
CA HIS A 135 -8.17 6.02 -4.95
C HIS A 135 -7.61 4.69 -4.45
N LEU A 136 -6.64 4.69 -3.53
CA LEU A 136 -6.10 3.47 -2.93
C LEU A 136 -7.19 2.69 -2.19
N VAL A 137 -7.97 3.37 -1.35
CA VAL A 137 -9.07 2.76 -0.57
C VAL A 137 -10.14 2.18 -1.49
N ASP A 138 -10.59 2.97 -2.48
CA ASP A 138 -11.68 2.60 -3.38
C ASP A 138 -11.28 1.41 -4.27
N ASN A 139 -10.08 1.44 -4.85
CA ASN A 139 -9.62 0.40 -5.78
C ASN A 139 -9.24 -0.92 -5.08
N LEU A 140 -8.70 -0.85 -3.87
CA LEU A 140 -8.40 -2.04 -3.09
C LEU A 140 -9.56 -2.48 -2.18
N GLN A 141 -10.69 -1.77 -2.22
CA GLN A 141 -11.89 -2.03 -1.41
C GLN A 141 -11.54 -2.19 0.09
N LEU A 142 -10.67 -1.29 0.59
CA LEU A 142 -10.22 -1.34 1.97
C LEU A 142 -11.36 -0.93 2.92
N GLU A 143 -11.60 -1.74 3.93
CA GLU A 143 -12.61 -1.45 4.95
C GLU A 143 -12.18 -0.28 5.83
N GLU A 144 -13.10 0.67 6.10
CA GLU A 144 -12.79 1.91 6.86
C GLU A 144 -12.27 1.64 8.28
N ASP A 145 -12.72 0.57 8.91
CA ASP A 145 -12.30 0.17 10.27
C ASP A 145 -10.89 -0.45 10.30
N ARG A 146 -10.39 -0.89 9.16
CA ARG A 146 -9.06 -1.48 8.98
C ARG A 146 -8.05 -0.57 8.31
N CYS A 147 -8.49 0.59 7.81
CA CYS A 147 -7.63 1.53 7.07
C CYS A 147 -7.64 2.91 7.72
N LEU A 148 -6.58 3.24 8.43
CA LEU A 148 -6.37 4.56 9.02
C LEU A 148 -5.57 5.45 8.06
N CYS A 149 -5.79 6.76 8.14
CA CYS A 149 -4.97 7.75 7.43
C CYS A 149 -4.52 8.87 8.36
N THR A 150 -3.25 9.19 8.32
CA THR A 150 -2.68 10.35 9.02
C THR A 150 -1.94 11.24 8.04
N THR A 151 -2.27 12.53 8.03
CA THR A 151 -1.54 13.52 7.23
C THR A 151 -0.40 14.12 8.04
N ILE A 152 0.77 14.26 7.39
CA ILE A 152 1.96 14.88 7.96
C ILE A 152 2.34 16.15 7.16
N PRO A 153 3.00 17.16 7.76
CA PRO A 153 3.52 18.30 7.04
C PRO A 153 4.70 17.93 6.13
N GLU A 154 5.00 18.76 5.13
CA GLU A 154 6.02 18.50 4.10
C GLU A 154 7.41 18.15 4.66
N ALA A 155 7.86 18.83 5.71
CA ALA A 155 9.15 18.57 6.38
C ALA A 155 8.99 17.69 7.65
N GLY A 156 7.97 16.87 7.70
CA GLY A 156 7.47 16.25 8.91
C GLY A 156 8.18 14.97 9.36
N VAL A 157 9.52 14.84 9.22
CA VAL A 157 10.27 13.64 9.65
C VAL A 157 10.00 13.27 11.11
N SER A 158 9.97 14.26 12.01
CA SER A 158 9.64 14.01 13.43
C SER A 158 8.20 13.54 13.60
N SER A 159 7.25 14.15 12.87
CA SER A 159 5.85 13.73 12.88
C SER A 159 5.69 12.30 12.35
N LEU A 160 6.40 11.97 11.27
CA LEU A 160 6.43 10.62 10.71
C LEU A 160 6.88 9.58 11.75
N TYR A 161 8.02 9.85 12.41
CA TYR A 161 8.54 8.96 13.44
C TYR A 161 7.53 8.75 14.59
N HIS A 162 6.89 9.82 15.06
CA HIS A 162 5.88 9.72 16.12
C HIS A 162 4.64 8.91 15.69
N VAL A 163 4.21 9.05 14.44
CA VAL A 163 3.08 8.27 13.92
C VAL A 163 3.45 6.80 13.82
N ILE A 164 4.62 6.47 13.26
CA ILE A 164 5.10 5.09 13.15
C ILE A 164 5.23 4.46 14.55
N LYS A 165 5.91 5.16 15.47
CA LYS A 165 6.08 4.68 16.85
C LYS A 165 4.73 4.41 17.53
N LYS A 166 3.82 5.36 17.48
CA LYS A 166 2.50 5.22 18.10
C LYS A 166 1.73 4.03 17.53
N GLN A 167 1.79 3.84 16.22
CA GLN A 167 1.10 2.73 15.58
C GLN A 167 1.76 1.39 15.89
N HIS A 168 3.09 1.35 15.92
CA HIS A 168 3.83 0.19 16.36
C HIS A 168 3.45 -0.19 17.79
N ASP A 169 3.48 0.75 18.74
CA ASP A 169 3.12 0.50 20.16
C ASP A 169 1.70 -0.11 20.32
N ILE A 170 0.78 0.22 19.39
CA ILE A 170 -0.58 -0.36 19.39
C ILE A 170 -0.57 -1.80 18.84
N TRP A 171 0.21 -2.07 17.81
CA TRP A 171 0.20 -3.36 17.11
C TRP A 171 1.16 -4.40 17.67
N ASP A 172 2.19 -4.00 18.42
CA ASP A 172 3.29 -4.85 18.90
C ASP A 172 2.80 -6.11 19.64
N SER A 173 1.77 -5.96 20.47
CA SER A 173 1.17 -7.09 21.20
C SER A 173 0.20 -7.95 20.36
N MET A 174 -0.17 -7.50 19.17
CA MET A 174 -1.19 -8.14 18.34
C MET A 174 -0.60 -8.99 17.22
N GLY A 175 0.58 -8.65 16.73
CA GLY A 175 1.24 -9.40 15.69
C GLY A 175 2.32 -8.60 14.97
N LYS A 176 2.94 -9.27 14.01
CA LYS A 176 4.02 -8.69 13.21
C LYS A 176 3.53 -7.50 12.39
N SER A 177 4.36 -6.46 12.27
CA SER A 177 4.05 -5.30 11.47
C SER A 177 5.17 -4.97 10.46
N ALA A 178 4.82 -4.22 9.42
CA ALA A 178 5.73 -3.83 8.35
C ALA A 178 5.52 -2.37 7.94
N VAL A 179 6.50 -1.81 7.24
CA VAL A 179 6.42 -0.48 6.63
C VAL A 179 6.67 -0.59 5.12
N ASP A 180 5.78 -0.08 4.31
CA ASP A 180 6.02 0.11 2.88
C ASP A 180 6.46 1.55 2.61
N ILE A 181 7.68 1.69 2.10
CA ILE A 181 8.30 2.97 1.82
C ILE A 181 8.22 3.38 0.34
N THR A 182 7.43 2.68 -0.47
CA THR A 182 7.36 2.88 -1.93
C THR A 182 7.01 4.31 -2.32
N GLY A 183 5.99 4.90 -1.68
CA GLY A 183 5.54 6.26 -1.97
C GLY A 183 6.26 7.37 -1.22
N GLY A 184 7.27 7.03 -0.40
CA GLY A 184 8.06 8.01 0.35
C GLY A 184 8.93 8.89 -0.53
N ASP A 185 9.17 10.12 -0.09
CA ASP A 185 10.12 11.05 -0.71
C ASP A 185 11.53 10.93 -0.13
N MET A 186 12.45 11.79 -0.59
CA MET A 186 13.85 11.77 -0.16
C MET A 186 14.06 11.95 1.36
N ALA A 187 13.12 12.58 2.07
CA ALA A 187 13.20 12.80 3.51
C ALA A 187 12.46 11.72 4.30
N THR A 188 11.26 11.37 3.88
CA THR A 188 10.38 10.43 4.60
C THR A 188 10.81 8.97 4.42
N LEU A 189 11.32 8.59 3.24
CA LEU A 189 11.76 7.23 2.96
C LEU A 189 12.86 6.75 3.92
N PRO A 190 14.02 7.44 4.05
CA PRO A 190 15.06 6.99 4.98
C PRO A 190 14.60 7.07 6.44
N ALA A 191 13.79 8.08 6.80
CA ALA A 191 13.28 8.22 8.16
C ALA A 191 12.36 7.06 8.56
N ALA A 192 11.47 6.63 7.66
CA ALA A 192 10.61 5.48 7.90
C ALA A 192 11.39 4.16 7.97
N ALA A 193 12.38 3.98 7.09
CA ALA A 193 13.24 2.80 7.13
C ALA A 193 14.05 2.72 8.44
N MET A 194 14.56 3.85 8.93
CA MET A 194 15.24 3.92 10.24
C MET A 194 14.27 3.64 11.41
N ALA A 195 13.05 4.19 11.37
CA ALA A 195 12.05 3.92 12.39
C ALA A 195 11.67 2.42 12.39
N ALA A 196 11.48 1.82 11.22
CA ALA A 196 11.20 0.39 11.09
C ALA A 196 12.33 -0.47 11.70
N ALA A 197 13.59 -0.12 11.45
CA ALA A 197 14.73 -0.81 12.04
C ALA A 197 14.78 -0.70 13.57
N VAL A 198 14.39 0.46 14.15
CA VAL A 198 14.33 0.67 15.59
C VAL A 198 13.20 -0.14 16.24
N PHE A 199 12.09 -0.33 15.55
CA PHE A 199 10.89 -0.99 16.03
C PHE A 199 10.73 -2.45 15.55
N ASP A 200 11.78 -3.04 15.01
CA ASP A 200 11.79 -4.43 14.52
C ASP A 200 10.68 -4.74 13.50
N MET A 201 10.44 -3.79 12.59
CA MET A 201 9.47 -3.93 11.52
C MET A 201 10.17 -4.28 10.20
N ASP A 202 9.57 -5.16 9.41
CA ASP A 202 10.04 -5.39 8.04
C ASP A 202 9.79 -4.16 7.16
N VAL A 203 10.69 -3.90 6.23
CA VAL A 203 10.57 -2.79 5.28
C VAL A 203 10.32 -3.35 3.88
N TYR A 204 9.32 -2.81 3.22
CA TYR A 204 8.98 -3.13 1.84
C TYR A 204 9.15 -1.93 0.92
N ARG A 205 9.53 -2.21 -0.30
CA ARG A 205 9.57 -1.25 -1.39
C ARG A 205 9.24 -1.94 -2.70
N LEU A 206 8.40 -1.31 -3.52
CA LEU A 206 8.22 -1.71 -4.91
C LEU A 206 9.37 -1.14 -5.76
N SER A 207 9.97 -1.99 -6.58
CA SER A 207 10.94 -1.62 -7.62
C SER A 207 10.33 -1.91 -8.99
N PHE A 208 10.48 -1.01 -9.93
CA PHE A 208 9.98 -1.16 -11.30
C PHE A 208 10.82 -0.34 -12.28
N GLU A 209 10.74 -0.70 -13.57
CA GLU A 209 11.29 0.12 -14.64
C GLU A 209 10.32 1.26 -14.97
N ARG A 210 10.87 2.41 -15.36
CA ARG A 210 10.07 3.54 -15.84
C ARG A 210 10.12 3.62 -17.36
N GLU A 211 8.99 3.94 -17.96
CA GLU A 211 8.93 4.26 -19.40
C GLU A 211 9.76 5.52 -19.68
N ALA A 212 10.62 5.43 -20.68
CA ALA A 212 11.59 6.49 -20.98
C ALA A 212 10.92 7.83 -21.35
N LYS A 213 9.78 7.79 -22.05
CA LYS A 213 9.05 8.98 -22.48
C LYS A 213 8.15 9.58 -21.41
N SER A 214 7.30 8.77 -20.79
CA SER A 214 6.28 9.22 -19.84
C SER A 214 6.79 9.26 -18.40
N ARG A 215 7.94 8.64 -18.08
CA ARG A 215 8.43 8.37 -16.73
C ARG A 215 7.46 7.56 -15.85
N LYS A 216 6.36 7.08 -16.43
CA LYS A 216 5.40 6.24 -15.72
C LYS A 216 5.98 4.86 -15.48
N HIS A 217 5.40 4.19 -14.53
CA HIS A 217 5.63 2.81 -14.20
C HIS A 217 5.39 1.92 -15.45
N LYS A 218 6.34 1.04 -15.74
CA LYS A 218 6.25 0.10 -16.87
C LYS A 218 5.60 -1.20 -16.37
N PRO A 219 4.33 -1.46 -16.74
CA PRO A 219 3.60 -2.62 -16.24
C PRO A 219 4.32 -3.93 -16.57
N GLY A 220 4.31 -4.85 -15.60
CA GLY A 220 4.95 -6.15 -15.74
C GLY A 220 6.41 -6.22 -15.32
N THR A 221 7.01 -5.11 -14.88
CA THR A 221 8.42 -5.06 -14.40
C THR A 221 8.54 -4.96 -12.89
N GLU A 222 7.43 -4.91 -12.19
CA GLU A 222 7.35 -4.71 -10.74
C GLU A 222 8.03 -5.85 -9.99
N ARG A 223 8.76 -5.49 -8.95
CA ARG A 223 9.42 -6.43 -8.03
C ARG A 223 9.29 -5.92 -6.60
N MET A 224 8.89 -6.78 -5.70
CA MET A 224 8.93 -6.50 -4.28
C MET A 224 10.37 -6.63 -3.77
N ILE A 225 10.84 -5.60 -3.08
CA ILE A 225 12.08 -5.64 -2.30
C ILE A 225 11.64 -5.68 -0.84
N ARG A 226 12.06 -6.71 -0.11
CA ARG A 226 11.90 -6.83 1.32
C ARG A 226 13.27 -6.66 1.99
N ILE A 227 13.32 -5.82 3.00
CA ILE A 227 14.45 -5.67 3.91
C ILE A 227 13.96 -6.21 5.25
N GLU A 228 14.47 -7.37 5.63
CA GLU A 228 14.14 -7.97 6.92
C GLU A 228 14.72 -7.12 8.04
N SER A 229 14.09 -7.20 9.22
CA SER A 229 14.59 -6.54 10.42
C SER A 229 16.06 -6.86 10.67
N VAL A 230 16.81 -5.86 11.13
CA VAL A 230 18.24 -5.97 11.42
C VAL A 230 18.53 -6.42 12.86
N GLN A 231 17.50 -6.64 13.68
CA GLN A 231 17.64 -7.05 15.07
C GLN A 231 18.60 -8.23 15.27
N PRO A 232 18.53 -9.32 14.48
CA PRO A 232 19.45 -10.44 14.61
C PRO A 232 20.92 -10.08 14.46
N PHE A 233 21.26 -8.94 13.86
CA PHE A 233 22.63 -8.45 13.69
C PHE A 233 23.08 -7.52 14.80
N LEU A 234 22.18 -7.04 15.66
CA LEU A 234 22.47 -6.16 16.77
C LEU A 234 22.70 -6.90 18.11
N GLU A 235 22.31 -8.18 18.18
CA GLU A 235 22.45 -9.03 19.38
C GLU A 235 23.77 -9.81 19.43
N THR A 236 24.68 -9.59 18.48
CA THR A 236 26.03 -10.17 18.42
C THR A 236 27.09 -9.16 18.88
#